data_b9dcbdfbfdd8f31b44897445a9969816
#
_entry.id   b9dcbdfbfdd8f31b44897445a9969816
#
_cell.length_a   1.000
_cell.length_b   1.000
_cell.length_c   1.000
_cell.angle_alpha   90.00
_cell.angle_beta   90.00
_cell.angle_gamma   90.00
#
_symmetry.space_group_name_H-M   'P 1'
#
loop_
_entity.id
_entity.type
_entity.pdbx_description
1 polymer ?
#
loop_
_entity_poly.entity_id
_entity_poly.type
_entity_poly.pdbx_seq_one_letter_code
_entity_poly.pdbx_strand_id
1 'polypeptide(L)'
;MVIIMRTIALFLTLLALSMAPASANKAAAAVKIHKVFDIVRGGDKIGTDTVDIERQNDTTTVKIKTDLSVKVMFIEAYRYEHSCNETWKNGQLIAFKSRTNDNGTKHSIDVTAAPDKLSMDADGKHSDLPKTAAPASLWGKDAIHQFDAFDPDTGMRLSMKVTDLGEEVLTRHGVPRRTHHYKIADTLTGEYARDVWFDGDALVRTKIIGSDNSVILSDLW
;
A
#
# COMPACT_ATOMS: atom_id res chain seq x y z
N MET A 1 -20.04 -60.59 -75.34
CA MET A 1 -20.73 -60.19 -74.14
C MET A 1 -19.65 -60.02 -73.08
N VAL A 2 -19.21 -58.75 -72.88
CA VAL A 2 -18.06 -58.39 -72.00
C VAL A 2 -18.61 -57.85 -70.70
N ILE A 3 -18.30 -58.53 -69.59
CA ILE A 3 -18.69 -58.11 -68.24
C ILE A 3 -17.56 -57.21 -67.69
N ILE A 4 -17.81 -55.92 -67.43
CA ILE A 4 -16.88 -55.03 -66.80
C ILE A 4 -17.09 -55.03 -65.29
N MET A 5 -16.11 -55.60 -64.56
CA MET A 5 -16.04 -55.43 -63.07
C MET A 5 -15.52 -54.05 -62.67
N ARG A 6 -16.34 -53.30 -61.97
CA ARG A 6 -15.95 -52.05 -61.32
C ARG A 6 -15.43 -52.33 -59.94
N THR A 7 -14.14 -52.09 -59.69
CA THR A 7 -13.51 -52.10 -58.37
C THR A 7 -13.79 -50.75 -57.70
N ILE A 8 -14.44 -50.81 -56.54
CA ILE A 8 -14.64 -49.63 -55.63
C ILE A 8 -13.47 -49.58 -54.68
N ALA A 9 -12.60 -48.53 -54.81
CA ALA A 9 -11.56 -48.24 -53.87
C ALA A 9 -12.13 -47.41 -52.71
N LEU A 10 -12.10 -47.98 -51.49
CA LEU A 10 -12.52 -47.34 -50.24
C LEU A 10 -11.35 -46.48 -49.70
N PHE A 11 -11.42 -45.18 -49.81
CA PHE A 11 -10.46 -44.26 -49.16
C PHE A 11 -10.84 -44.05 -47.68
N LEU A 12 -10.05 -44.66 -46.79
CA LEU A 12 -10.12 -44.42 -45.35
C LEU A 12 -9.31 -43.15 -45.03
N THR A 13 -9.96 -41.97 -44.82
CA THR A 13 -9.31 -40.79 -44.32
C THR A 13 -9.14 -40.89 -42.81
N LEU A 14 -7.89 -41.06 -42.36
CA LEU A 14 -7.50 -41.05 -40.96
C LEU A 14 -7.48 -39.58 -40.48
N LEU A 15 -8.47 -39.14 -39.70
CA LEU A 15 -8.52 -37.82 -39.06
C LEU A 15 -7.60 -37.85 -37.86
N ALA A 16 -6.36 -37.36 -37.99
CA ALA A 16 -5.43 -37.19 -36.87
C ALA A 16 -5.88 -35.99 -36.02
N LEU A 17 -6.50 -36.23 -34.87
CA LEU A 17 -6.85 -35.23 -33.86
C LEU A 17 -5.55 -34.80 -33.15
N SER A 18 -4.97 -33.69 -33.58
CA SER A 18 -3.81 -33.09 -32.89
C SER A 18 -4.27 -32.47 -31.57
N MET A 19 -4.07 -33.17 -30.46
CA MET A 19 -4.16 -32.55 -29.12
C MET A 19 -2.96 -31.59 -28.92
N ALA A 20 -3.21 -30.29 -29.06
CA ALA A 20 -2.25 -29.29 -28.63
C ALA A 20 -2.09 -29.39 -27.10
N PRO A 21 -0.87 -29.41 -26.58
CA PRO A 21 -0.68 -29.39 -25.12
C PRO A 21 -1.21 -28.06 -24.58
N ALA A 22 -2.16 -28.11 -23.66
CA ALA A 22 -2.59 -26.95 -22.89
C ALA A 22 -1.37 -26.45 -22.10
N SER A 23 -0.81 -25.31 -22.50
CA SER A 23 0.25 -24.64 -21.74
C SER A 23 -0.36 -24.23 -20.40
N ALA A 24 -0.07 -25.00 -19.36
CA ALA A 24 -0.40 -24.63 -17.99
C ALA A 24 0.36 -23.32 -17.67
N ASN A 25 -0.36 -22.23 -17.62
CA ASN A 25 0.18 -20.92 -17.23
C ASN A 25 0.62 -21.07 -15.77
N LYS A 26 1.94 -21.26 -15.55
CA LYS A 26 2.51 -21.39 -14.21
C LYS A 26 2.32 -20.03 -13.53
N ALA A 27 1.40 -19.95 -12.59
CA ALA A 27 1.19 -18.72 -11.81
C ALA A 27 2.53 -18.29 -11.22
N ALA A 28 2.89 -17.02 -11.42
CA ALA A 28 4.13 -16.48 -10.86
C ALA A 28 4.06 -16.58 -9.33
N ALA A 29 5.19 -16.97 -8.71
CA ALA A 29 5.28 -17.03 -7.26
C ALA A 29 5.04 -15.64 -6.66
N ALA A 30 4.29 -15.58 -5.57
CA ALA A 30 4.04 -14.33 -4.87
C ALA A 30 5.35 -13.77 -4.28
N VAL A 31 5.59 -12.48 -4.48
CA VAL A 31 6.69 -11.75 -3.83
C VAL A 31 6.15 -11.20 -2.51
N LYS A 32 6.78 -11.58 -1.39
CA LYS A 32 6.43 -11.11 -0.05
C LYS A 32 7.53 -10.23 0.51
N ILE A 33 7.15 -9.07 1.03
CA ILE A 33 8.04 -8.10 1.66
C ILE A 33 7.48 -7.81 3.05
N HIS A 34 8.33 -7.95 4.07
CA HIS A 34 8.01 -7.62 5.45
C HIS A 34 8.96 -6.53 5.91
N LYS A 35 8.43 -5.43 6.45
CA LYS A 35 9.19 -4.31 6.99
C LYS A 35 8.71 -4.00 8.39
N VAL A 36 9.64 -3.70 9.28
CA VAL A 36 9.36 -3.24 10.64
C VAL A 36 10.08 -1.93 10.85
N PHE A 37 9.34 -0.90 11.22
CA PHE A 37 9.86 0.40 11.56
C PHE A 37 9.76 0.58 13.07
N ASP A 38 10.82 1.09 13.70
CA ASP A 38 10.73 1.55 15.07
C ASP A 38 10.21 2.99 15.09
N ILE A 39 9.19 3.22 15.89
CA ILE A 39 8.68 4.56 16.15
C ILE A 39 9.43 5.13 17.35
N VAL A 40 10.12 6.26 17.11
CA VAL A 40 11.02 6.89 18.08
C VAL A 40 10.59 8.33 18.33
N ARG A 41 10.56 8.73 19.60
CA ARG A 41 10.31 10.08 20.06
C ARG A 41 11.35 10.46 21.10
N GLY A 42 12.07 11.60 20.89
CA GLY A 42 13.09 12.05 21.82
C GLY A 42 14.25 11.08 22.06
N GLY A 43 14.49 10.15 21.13
CA GLY A 43 15.49 9.07 21.26
C GLY A 43 14.94 7.76 21.83
N ASP A 44 13.76 7.76 22.43
CA ASP A 44 13.14 6.57 23.00
C ASP A 44 12.22 5.89 22.00
N LYS A 45 12.29 4.55 21.93
CA LYS A 45 11.33 3.76 21.15
C LYS A 45 9.99 3.76 21.87
N ILE A 46 8.96 4.26 21.20
CA ILE A 46 7.58 4.34 21.72
C ILE A 46 6.63 3.36 21.04
N GLY A 47 7.06 2.69 19.97
CA GLY A 47 6.19 1.76 19.25
C GLY A 47 6.84 1.13 18.03
N THR A 48 6.02 0.50 17.22
CA THR A 48 6.40 -0.12 15.95
C THR A 48 5.35 0.11 14.88
N ASP A 49 5.81 0.19 13.63
CA ASP A 49 5.00 0.18 12.44
C ASP A 49 5.43 -0.99 11.55
N THR A 50 4.51 -1.87 11.21
CA THR A 50 4.77 -3.08 10.43
C THR A 50 4.05 -2.99 9.10
N VAL A 51 4.78 -3.24 8.01
CA VAL A 51 4.25 -3.22 6.65
C VAL A 51 4.52 -4.56 5.98
N ASP A 52 3.45 -5.29 5.66
CA ASP A 52 3.48 -6.53 4.88
C ASP A 52 2.93 -6.27 3.48
N ILE A 53 3.73 -6.52 2.46
CA ILE A 53 3.34 -6.37 1.06
C ILE A 53 3.42 -7.72 0.38
N GLU A 54 2.36 -8.13 -0.29
CA GLU A 54 2.34 -9.32 -1.14
C GLU A 54 1.94 -8.92 -2.56
N ARG A 55 2.80 -9.27 -3.52
CA ARG A 55 2.56 -9.02 -4.95
C ARG A 55 2.43 -10.35 -5.68
N GLN A 56 1.29 -10.55 -6.34
CA GLN A 56 1.03 -11.74 -7.15
C GLN A 56 0.30 -11.35 -8.43
N ASN A 57 0.90 -11.61 -9.57
CA ASN A 57 0.41 -11.20 -10.88
C ASN A 57 0.17 -9.67 -10.93
N ASP A 58 -1.06 -9.25 -11.20
CA ASP A 58 -1.51 -7.85 -11.28
C ASP A 58 -2.03 -7.29 -9.94
N THR A 59 -1.99 -8.11 -8.89
CA THR A 59 -2.57 -7.77 -7.58
C THR A 59 -1.47 -7.52 -6.55
N THR A 60 -1.60 -6.43 -5.80
CA THR A 60 -0.78 -6.11 -4.64
C THR A 60 -1.70 -5.97 -3.43
N THR A 61 -1.40 -6.69 -2.36
CA THR A 61 -2.03 -6.50 -1.05
C THR A 61 -1.03 -5.91 -0.09
N VAL A 62 -1.48 -4.95 0.72
CA VAL A 62 -0.66 -4.30 1.74
C VAL A 62 -1.40 -4.37 3.07
N LYS A 63 -0.70 -4.76 4.12
CA LYS A 63 -1.20 -4.72 5.49
C LYS A 63 -0.25 -3.85 6.30
N ILE A 64 -0.79 -2.85 6.97
CA ILE A 64 -0.04 -1.98 7.86
C ILE A 64 -0.62 -2.12 9.26
N LYS A 65 0.25 -2.20 10.24
CA LYS A 65 -0.13 -2.21 11.65
C LYS A 65 0.82 -1.32 12.42
N THR A 66 0.27 -0.28 13.02
CA THR A 66 0.97 0.65 13.91
C THR A 66 0.50 0.45 15.34
N ASP A 67 1.42 0.38 16.27
CA ASP A 67 1.17 0.25 17.69
C ASP A 67 2.19 1.10 18.44
N LEU A 68 1.73 2.14 19.13
CA LEU A 68 2.60 2.99 19.94
C LEU A 68 1.95 3.41 21.26
N SER A 69 2.78 3.62 22.27
CA SER A 69 2.39 4.12 23.57
C SER A 69 3.43 5.09 24.12
N VAL A 70 2.97 6.26 24.53
CA VAL A 70 3.80 7.25 25.22
C VAL A 70 3.52 7.18 26.70
N LYS A 71 4.57 6.96 27.50
CA LYS A 71 4.47 6.90 28.96
C LYS A 71 5.15 8.09 29.59
N VAL A 72 4.51 8.64 30.62
CA VAL A 72 5.06 9.70 31.47
C VAL A 72 5.06 9.18 32.90
N MET A 73 6.22 9.08 33.53
CA MET A 73 6.36 8.57 34.90
C MET A 73 5.63 7.22 35.13
N PHE A 74 5.78 6.26 34.17
CA PHE A 74 5.17 4.92 34.18
C PHE A 74 3.66 4.89 33.89
N ILE A 75 3.01 6.03 33.70
CA ILE A 75 1.59 6.12 33.33
C ILE A 75 1.50 6.24 31.80
N GLU A 76 0.64 5.44 31.17
CA GLU A 76 0.35 5.61 29.76
C GLU A 76 -0.43 6.90 29.56
N ALA A 77 0.24 7.90 28.94
CA ALA A 77 -0.31 9.21 28.69
C ALA A 77 -0.97 9.30 27.31
N TYR A 78 -0.57 8.41 26.38
CA TYR A 78 -1.13 8.38 25.03
C TYR A 78 -0.96 6.96 24.44
N ARG A 79 -2.01 6.47 23.80
CA ARG A 79 -2.04 5.19 23.09
C ARG A 79 -2.57 5.38 21.68
N TYR A 80 -1.89 4.83 20.69
CA TYR A 80 -2.35 4.82 19.32
C TYR A 80 -2.19 3.42 18.73
N GLU A 81 -3.26 2.94 18.11
CA GLU A 81 -3.32 1.67 17.42
C GLU A 81 -3.99 1.88 16.07
N HIS A 82 -3.33 1.48 15.02
CA HIS A 82 -3.87 1.53 13.67
C HIS A 82 -3.63 0.22 12.96
N SER A 83 -4.59 -0.19 12.14
CA SER A 83 -4.42 -1.29 11.20
C SER A 83 -5.15 -0.99 9.92
N CYS A 84 -4.49 -1.19 8.77
CA CYS A 84 -5.17 -1.14 7.49
C CYS A 84 -4.80 -2.30 6.59
N ASN A 85 -5.71 -2.59 5.66
CA ASN A 85 -5.54 -3.54 4.57
C ASN A 85 -5.90 -2.85 3.27
N GLU A 86 -5.00 -2.92 2.29
CA GLU A 86 -5.17 -2.38 0.96
C GLU A 86 -5.13 -3.50 -0.07
N THR A 87 -5.98 -3.42 -1.07
CA THR A 87 -5.92 -4.28 -2.23
C THR A 87 -5.87 -3.42 -3.48
N TRP A 88 -4.83 -3.65 -4.27
CA TRP A 88 -4.54 -2.93 -5.50
C TRP A 88 -4.57 -3.90 -6.68
N LYS A 89 -5.14 -3.50 -7.79
CA LYS A 89 -5.11 -4.27 -9.03
C LYS A 89 -4.68 -3.38 -10.19
N ASN A 90 -3.64 -3.79 -10.93
CA ASN A 90 -3.03 -2.98 -11.99
C ASN A 90 -2.68 -1.54 -11.52
N GLY A 91 -2.19 -1.38 -10.28
CA GLY A 91 -1.84 -0.08 -9.70
C GLY A 91 -3.04 0.78 -9.26
N GLN A 92 -4.28 0.30 -9.37
CA GLN A 92 -5.48 0.99 -8.89
C GLN A 92 -5.97 0.38 -7.58
N LEU A 93 -6.36 1.23 -6.64
CA LEU A 93 -6.99 0.78 -5.40
C LEU A 93 -8.36 0.16 -5.72
N ILE A 94 -8.59 -1.07 -5.25
CA ILE A 94 -9.89 -1.75 -5.39
C ILE A 94 -10.61 -1.94 -4.06
N ALA A 95 -9.86 -2.01 -2.96
CA ALA A 95 -10.43 -2.06 -1.61
C ALA A 95 -9.44 -1.50 -0.59
N PHE A 96 -9.95 -0.82 0.40
CA PHE A 96 -9.23 -0.36 1.59
C PHE A 96 -10.11 -0.56 2.82
N LYS A 97 -9.50 -0.99 3.91
CA LYS A 97 -10.17 -1.12 5.19
C LYS A 97 -9.21 -0.75 6.31
N SER A 98 -9.60 0.19 7.17
CA SER A 98 -8.83 0.54 8.35
C SER A 98 -9.64 0.58 9.64
N ARG A 99 -8.92 0.46 10.73
CA ARG A 99 -9.43 0.64 12.10
C ARG A 99 -8.35 1.35 12.90
N THR A 100 -8.70 2.47 13.48
CA THR A 100 -7.82 3.32 14.29
C THR A 100 -8.41 3.49 15.68
N ASN A 101 -7.56 3.46 16.69
CA ASN A 101 -7.86 3.87 18.04
C ASN A 101 -6.82 4.93 18.44
N ASP A 102 -7.19 6.19 18.36
CA ASP A 102 -6.36 7.31 18.74
C ASP A 102 -6.76 7.76 20.16
N ASN A 103 -6.01 7.26 21.13
CA ASN A 103 -6.19 7.57 22.55
C ASN A 103 -7.65 7.47 23.03
N GLY A 104 -8.34 6.40 22.57
CA GLY A 104 -9.74 6.13 22.89
C GLY A 104 -10.74 6.60 21.82
N THR A 105 -10.39 7.54 20.95
CA THR A 105 -11.20 7.90 19.78
C THR A 105 -11.05 6.84 18.71
N LYS A 106 -12.16 6.26 18.28
CA LYS A 106 -12.15 5.15 17.31
C LYS A 106 -12.64 5.61 15.95
N HIS A 107 -11.92 5.22 14.92
CA HIS A 107 -12.28 5.43 13.51
C HIS A 107 -12.35 4.11 12.76
N SER A 108 -13.23 4.05 11.79
CA SER A 108 -13.38 2.93 10.88
C SER A 108 -13.61 3.42 9.47
N ILE A 109 -12.81 2.92 8.52
CA ILE A 109 -12.92 3.30 7.12
C ILE A 109 -13.02 2.04 6.29
N ASP A 110 -13.97 2.01 5.38
CA ASP A 110 -14.14 0.98 4.38
C ASP A 110 -14.29 1.65 3.00
N VAL A 111 -13.39 1.32 2.05
CA VAL A 111 -13.43 1.84 0.67
C VAL A 111 -13.53 0.68 -0.30
N THR A 112 -14.40 0.82 -1.28
CA THR A 112 -14.59 -0.17 -2.35
C THR A 112 -14.65 0.53 -3.71
N ALA A 113 -13.96 -0.04 -4.71
CA ALA A 113 -13.99 0.48 -6.06
C ALA A 113 -15.33 0.18 -6.73
N ALA A 114 -15.90 1.21 -7.36
CA ALA A 114 -17.00 1.15 -8.33
C ALA A 114 -16.44 1.39 -9.75
N PRO A 115 -17.24 1.27 -10.81
CA PRO A 115 -16.76 1.44 -12.18
C PRO A 115 -16.05 2.77 -12.45
N ASP A 116 -16.55 3.88 -11.89
CA ASP A 116 -16.11 5.26 -12.14
C ASP A 116 -15.59 6.01 -10.91
N LYS A 117 -15.67 5.42 -9.72
CA LYS A 117 -15.33 6.07 -8.44
C LYS A 117 -14.85 5.06 -7.40
N LEU A 118 -14.39 5.58 -6.26
CA LEU A 118 -14.29 4.81 -5.01
C LEU A 118 -15.43 5.26 -4.10
N SER A 119 -16.16 4.29 -3.53
CA SER A 119 -17.17 4.54 -2.51
C SER A 119 -16.53 4.33 -1.14
N MET A 120 -16.58 5.34 -0.29
CA MET A 120 -15.99 5.34 1.06
C MET A 120 -17.09 5.46 2.11
N ASP A 121 -17.01 4.62 3.12
CA ASP A 121 -17.67 4.78 4.41
C ASP A 121 -16.61 5.10 5.46
N ALA A 122 -16.70 6.27 6.07
CA ALA A 122 -15.84 6.68 7.17
C ALA A 122 -16.71 7.00 8.39
N ASP A 123 -16.65 6.16 9.41
CA ASP A 123 -17.44 6.26 10.64
C ASP A 123 -18.97 6.37 10.38
N GLY A 124 -19.47 5.59 9.40
CA GLY A 124 -20.87 5.60 8.98
C GLY A 124 -21.24 6.77 8.07
N LYS A 125 -20.28 7.60 7.65
CA LYS A 125 -20.49 8.67 6.66
C LYS A 125 -20.07 8.22 5.30
N HIS A 126 -21.00 8.16 4.36
CA HIS A 126 -20.73 7.78 2.97
C HIS A 126 -20.25 8.98 2.15
N SER A 127 -19.25 8.75 1.33
CA SER A 127 -18.73 9.73 0.36
C SER A 127 -18.14 9.03 -0.86
N ASP A 128 -18.09 9.76 -1.97
CA ASP A 128 -17.47 9.31 -3.20
C ASP A 128 -16.12 10.00 -3.38
N LEU A 129 -15.11 9.24 -3.79
CA LEU A 129 -13.78 9.73 -4.13
C LEU A 129 -13.51 9.50 -5.61
N PRO A 130 -12.64 10.31 -6.25
CA PRO A 130 -12.12 10.00 -7.57
C PRO A 130 -11.53 8.59 -7.62
N LYS A 131 -11.68 7.91 -8.76
CA LYS A 131 -11.13 6.55 -8.93
C LYS A 131 -9.60 6.50 -8.79
N THR A 132 -8.94 7.64 -8.98
CA THR A 132 -7.50 7.83 -8.82
C THR A 132 -7.06 8.06 -7.38
N ALA A 133 -8.01 8.26 -6.46
CA ALA A 133 -7.67 8.49 -5.05
C ALA A 133 -7.05 7.26 -4.40
N ALA A 134 -6.16 7.52 -3.42
CA ALA A 134 -5.48 6.49 -2.67
C ALA A 134 -5.29 6.86 -1.21
N PRO A 135 -5.10 5.87 -0.32
CA PRO A 135 -4.74 6.17 1.06
C PRO A 135 -3.34 6.78 1.14
N ALA A 136 -3.15 7.76 2.03
CA ALA A 136 -1.86 8.36 2.31
C ALA A 136 -0.96 7.48 3.21
N SER A 137 -0.94 6.19 2.95
CA SER A 137 -0.23 5.17 3.75
C SER A 137 1.27 5.08 3.44
N LEU A 138 1.73 5.65 2.32
CA LEU A 138 3.14 5.90 1.95
C LEU A 138 4.09 4.67 2.00
N TRP A 139 3.57 3.45 1.81
CA TRP A 139 4.37 2.21 1.88
C TRP A 139 5.34 2.02 0.70
N GLY A 140 5.19 2.76 -0.39
CA GLY A 140 6.03 2.72 -1.57
C GLY A 140 6.16 4.08 -2.24
N LYS A 141 7.21 4.27 -3.05
CA LYS A 141 7.51 5.54 -3.72
C LYS A 141 6.41 6.00 -4.66
N ASP A 142 5.74 5.07 -5.33
CA ASP A 142 4.62 5.41 -6.24
C ASP A 142 3.44 6.07 -5.50
N ALA A 143 3.29 5.82 -4.20
CA ALA A 143 2.22 6.40 -3.38
C ALA A 143 2.41 7.91 -3.15
N ILE A 144 3.64 8.45 -3.25
CA ILE A 144 3.90 9.89 -3.02
C ILE A 144 3.54 10.78 -4.21
N HIS A 145 3.26 10.23 -5.38
CA HIS A 145 2.91 10.98 -6.58
C HIS A 145 1.40 11.14 -6.79
N GLN A 146 0.59 10.73 -5.83
CA GLN A 146 -0.86 10.81 -5.94
C GLN A 146 -1.36 12.13 -5.40
N PHE A 147 -2.05 12.90 -6.25
CA PHE A 147 -2.60 14.21 -5.88
C PHE A 147 -3.91 14.11 -5.09
N ASP A 148 -4.78 13.12 -5.45
CA ASP A 148 -6.00 12.84 -4.70
C ASP A 148 -5.72 11.73 -3.68
N ALA A 149 -5.82 12.05 -2.41
CA ALA A 149 -5.59 11.10 -1.33
C ALA A 149 -6.69 11.19 -0.26
N PHE A 150 -6.70 10.23 0.62
CA PHE A 150 -7.46 10.28 1.87
C PHE A 150 -6.57 9.82 3.04
N ASP A 151 -6.81 10.39 4.18
CA ASP A 151 -6.14 10.01 5.42
C ASP A 151 -6.56 8.60 5.83
N PRO A 152 -5.63 7.66 6.02
CA PRO A 152 -5.95 6.27 6.35
C PRO A 152 -6.53 6.10 7.77
N ASP A 153 -6.39 7.10 8.62
CA ASP A 153 -6.86 7.06 10.02
C ASP A 153 -8.30 7.55 10.15
N THR A 154 -8.65 8.62 9.43
CA THR A 154 -9.92 9.34 9.59
C THR A 154 -10.81 9.34 8.35
N GLY A 155 -10.27 9.00 7.17
CA GLY A 155 -10.96 9.12 5.88
C GLY A 155 -11.06 10.56 5.36
N MET A 156 -10.43 11.53 5.99
CA MET A 156 -10.39 12.92 5.53
C MET A 156 -9.77 13.01 4.13
N ARG A 157 -10.41 13.75 3.23
CA ARG A 157 -9.84 13.99 1.89
C ARG A 157 -8.64 14.90 1.98
N LEU A 158 -7.59 14.55 1.23
CA LEU A 158 -6.33 15.25 1.17
C LEU A 158 -6.03 15.66 -0.28
N SER A 159 -5.45 16.84 -0.46
CA SER A 159 -4.83 17.27 -1.71
C SER A 159 -3.33 17.36 -1.49
N MET A 160 -2.61 16.34 -1.94
CA MET A 160 -1.20 16.16 -1.61
C MET A 160 -0.30 17.00 -2.51
N LYS A 161 0.56 17.81 -1.89
CA LYS A 161 1.71 18.45 -2.53
C LYS A 161 2.97 17.73 -2.12
N VAL A 162 3.75 17.29 -3.11
CA VAL A 162 5.06 16.68 -2.90
C VAL A 162 6.15 17.70 -3.25
N THR A 163 7.07 17.93 -2.35
CA THR A 163 8.26 18.77 -2.57
C THR A 163 9.49 17.87 -2.51
N ASP A 164 10.24 17.82 -3.60
CA ASP A 164 11.53 17.12 -3.66
C ASP A 164 12.59 17.98 -2.96
N LEU A 165 13.24 17.40 -1.94
CA LEU A 165 14.32 18.04 -1.16
C LEU A 165 15.70 17.52 -1.52
N GLY A 166 15.77 16.55 -2.47
CA GLY A 166 17.02 16.02 -3.00
C GLY A 166 17.59 14.83 -2.21
N GLU A 167 18.86 14.54 -2.53
CA GLU A 167 19.58 13.43 -1.88
C GLU A 167 20.07 13.83 -0.49
N GLU A 168 19.96 12.89 0.45
CA GLU A 168 20.45 13.03 1.82
C GLU A 168 21.07 11.70 2.29
N VAL A 169 22.11 11.79 3.11
CA VAL A 169 22.72 10.62 3.74
C VAL A 169 22.18 10.51 5.17
N LEU A 170 21.35 9.48 5.39
CA LEU A 170 20.93 9.11 6.74
C LEU A 170 21.97 8.20 7.37
N THR A 171 22.37 8.49 8.60
CA THR A 171 23.22 7.57 9.37
C THR A 171 22.38 6.86 10.39
N ARG A 172 22.47 5.52 10.42
CA ARG A 172 21.74 4.67 11.34
C ARG A 172 22.67 3.60 11.88
N HIS A 173 22.74 3.45 13.20
CA HIS A 173 23.69 2.54 13.87
C HIS A 173 25.13 2.65 13.33
N GLY A 174 25.55 3.87 12.97
CA GLY A 174 26.86 4.12 12.38
C GLY A 174 26.99 3.76 10.89
N VAL A 175 25.95 3.24 10.24
CA VAL A 175 25.96 2.88 8.82
C VAL A 175 25.32 4.00 8.02
N PRO A 176 26.06 4.66 7.11
CA PRO A 176 25.49 5.67 6.22
C PRO A 176 24.68 5.02 5.10
N ARG A 177 23.51 5.58 4.81
CA ARG A 177 22.63 5.17 3.72
C ARG A 177 22.26 6.40 2.89
N ARG A 178 22.52 6.35 1.60
CA ARG A 178 22.07 7.38 0.66
C ARG A 178 20.58 7.23 0.44
N THR A 179 19.85 8.34 0.59
CA THR A 179 18.40 8.37 0.46
C THR A 179 17.97 9.59 -0.35
N HIS A 180 16.75 9.58 -0.86
CA HIS A 180 16.09 10.73 -1.44
C HIS A 180 14.98 11.22 -0.51
N HIS A 181 15.02 12.50 -0.18
CA HIS A 181 14.14 13.13 0.78
C HIS A 181 13.02 13.89 0.09
N TYR A 182 11.78 13.65 0.52
CA TYR A 182 10.59 14.39 0.07
C TYR A 182 9.83 14.92 1.27
N LYS A 183 9.22 16.08 1.09
CA LYS A 183 8.20 16.62 2.00
C LYS A 183 6.84 16.49 1.34
N ILE A 184 5.89 15.91 2.04
CA ILE A 184 4.51 15.71 1.61
C ILE A 184 3.62 16.50 2.56
N ALA A 185 2.72 17.33 2.00
CA ALA A 185 1.79 18.10 2.80
C ALA A 185 0.43 18.20 2.11
N ASP A 186 -0.63 18.19 2.91
CA ASP A 186 -1.97 18.51 2.43
C ASP A 186 -2.09 20.04 2.23
N THR A 187 -2.71 20.41 1.12
CA THR A 187 -2.93 21.82 0.74
C THR A 187 -4.35 22.30 1.05
N LEU A 188 -5.26 21.42 1.45
CA LEU A 188 -6.64 21.78 1.81
C LEU A 188 -6.74 22.30 3.25
N THR A 189 -6.21 21.54 4.19
CA THR A 189 -6.31 21.86 5.63
C THR A 189 -4.95 22.23 6.22
N GLY A 190 -3.87 21.70 5.66
CA GLY A 190 -2.51 21.82 6.20
C GLY A 190 -2.26 20.92 7.42
N GLU A 191 -3.24 20.10 7.82
CA GLU A 191 -3.12 19.24 9.01
C GLU A 191 -2.25 17.99 8.76
N TYR A 192 -2.17 17.54 7.50
CA TYR A 192 -1.31 16.42 7.14
C TYR A 192 0.02 16.95 6.61
N ALA A 193 1.12 16.60 7.27
CA ALA A 193 2.47 16.87 6.79
C ALA A 193 3.43 15.77 7.23
N ARG A 194 4.26 15.28 6.30
CA ARG A 194 5.28 14.25 6.56
C ARG A 194 6.55 14.53 5.76
N ASP A 195 7.69 14.31 6.36
CA ASP A 195 8.95 14.11 5.64
C ASP A 195 9.14 12.60 5.43
N VAL A 196 9.60 12.20 4.24
CA VAL A 196 9.82 10.79 3.90
C VAL A 196 11.15 10.61 3.18
N TRP A 197 11.86 9.52 3.48
CA TRP A 197 13.13 9.18 2.87
C TRP A 197 13.04 7.81 2.21
N PHE A 198 13.47 7.74 0.96
CA PHE A 198 13.51 6.52 0.18
C PHE A 198 14.95 6.13 -0.18
N ASP A 199 15.27 4.84 -0.09
CA ASP A 199 16.42 4.20 -0.70
C ASP A 199 15.92 3.41 -1.91
N GLY A 200 16.15 3.95 -3.11
CA GLY A 200 15.44 3.51 -4.31
C GLY A 200 13.92 3.68 -4.15
N ASP A 201 13.17 2.59 -4.23
CA ASP A 201 11.71 2.57 -4.03
C ASP A 201 11.29 2.20 -2.59
N ALA A 202 12.27 1.89 -1.75
CA ALA A 202 12.00 1.46 -0.38
C ALA A 202 11.89 2.65 0.56
N LEU A 203 10.73 2.87 1.17
CA LEU A 203 10.59 3.77 2.30
C LEU A 203 11.49 3.27 3.43
N VAL A 204 12.34 4.16 3.97
CA VAL A 204 13.29 3.84 5.06
C VAL A 204 13.11 4.70 6.29
N ARG A 205 12.52 5.89 6.15
CA ARG A 205 12.19 6.77 7.28
C ARG A 205 10.98 7.62 6.96
N THR A 206 10.15 7.86 7.98
CA THR A 206 9.19 8.97 7.98
C THR A 206 9.43 9.87 9.19
N LYS A 207 9.07 11.15 9.07
CA LYS A 207 9.06 12.12 10.18
C LYS A 207 7.73 12.85 10.19
N ILE A 208 7.13 12.93 11.35
CA ILE A 208 5.98 13.77 11.64
C ILE A 208 6.27 14.67 12.83
N ILE A 209 5.51 15.74 12.95
CA ILE A 209 5.50 16.60 14.14
C ILE A 209 4.22 16.31 14.90
N GLY A 210 4.36 15.87 16.14
CA GLY A 210 3.23 15.66 17.04
C GLY A 210 2.52 16.96 17.42
N SER A 211 1.31 16.88 17.96
CA SER A 211 0.51 18.04 18.40
C SER A 211 1.20 18.85 19.52
N ASP A 212 2.13 18.24 20.22
CA ASP A 212 2.98 18.87 21.25
C ASP A 212 4.33 19.38 20.69
N ASN A 213 4.47 19.50 19.38
CA ASN A 213 5.68 19.87 18.65
C ASN A 213 6.84 18.86 18.78
N SER A 214 6.62 17.69 19.32
CA SER A 214 7.66 16.66 19.36
C SER A 214 7.90 16.07 17.97
N VAL A 215 9.17 15.73 17.69
CA VAL A 215 9.55 14.99 16.49
C VAL A 215 9.34 13.51 16.73
N ILE A 216 8.57 12.88 15.83
CA ILE A 216 8.35 11.44 15.82
C ILE A 216 8.93 10.89 14.51
N LEU A 217 9.81 9.92 14.62
CA LEU A 217 10.44 9.24 13.51
C LEU A 217 9.94 7.79 13.45
N SER A 218 9.65 7.29 12.24
CA SER A 218 9.52 5.86 11.99
C SER A 218 10.70 5.42 11.14
N ASP A 219 11.55 4.56 11.66
CA ASP A 219 12.81 4.13 11.07
C ASP A 219 12.80 2.65 10.73
N LEU A 220 13.09 2.29 9.47
CA LEU A 220 13.25 0.90 9.01
C LEU A 220 14.54 0.30 9.57
N TRP A 221 14.48 -0.91 10.14
CA TRP A 221 15.59 -1.72 10.66
C TRP A 221 16.21 -2.60 9.57
#